data_7b3f8062c0d683476be5de6777df075c
#
_entry.id   7b3f8062c0d683476be5de6777df075c
#
_cell.length_a   1.000
_cell.length_b   1.000
_cell.length_c   1.000
_cell.angle_alpha   90.00
_cell.angle_beta   90.00
_cell.angle_gamma   90.00
#
_symmetry.space_group_name_H-M   'P 1'
#
loop_
_entity.id
_entity.type
_entity.pdbx_description
1 polymer ?
#
loop_
_entity_poly.entity_id
_entity_poly.type
_entity_poly.pdbx_seq_one_letter_code
_entity_poly.pdbx_strand_id
1 'polypeptide(L)'
;ILIGGFLIEIPQTKHSHLIGTIPNVMFQDHEKMGTMLPLQVDDSDLAVKTDDLDFENLTLGVNKFEDFTWRQLSDGWACTACARCQDVCPAYNSGKELNPMQIIMDVKNYGKEHGNLLLAGEAPEETIVDRFSPEAIWACTTCYACVDACPVHIEHVPKLTDTRRHLVMEASDFPEELQNLFNNLERNSNPWGLGAHTRADWAEGLDLKIGEPAEYLFYVGCAGSFDERNKNV
;
A
#
# COMPACT_ATOMS: atom_id res chain seq x y z
N ILE A 1 -9.13 -12.76 42.28
CA ILE A 1 -8.68 -13.82 41.36
C ILE A 1 -9.26 -13.56 39.96
N LEU A 2 -10.58 -13.39 39.77
CA LEU A 2 -11.21 -13.21 38.45
C LEU A 2 -10.71 -11.93 37.74
N ILE A 3 -10.63 -10.79 38.44
CA ILE A 3 -10.13 -9.54 37.86
C ILE A 3 -8.64 -9.67 37.47
N GLY A 4 -7.83 -10.29 38.34
CA GLY A 4 -6.42 -10.51 38.05
C GLY A 4 -6.20 -11.44 36.82
N GLY A 5 -6.98 -12.51 36.70
CA GLY A 5 -6.98 -13.39 35.55
C GLY A 5 -7.35 -12.63 34.26
N PHE A 6 -8.40 -11.82 34.29
CA PHE A 6 -8.82 -11.02 33.15
C PHE A 6 -7.74 -10.01 32.70
N LEU A 7 -7.06 -9.34 33.63
CA LEU A 7 -5.98 -8.40 33.32
C LEU A 7 -4.79 -9.09 32.63
N ILE A 8 -4.48 -10.34 33.01
CA ILE A 8 -3.42 -11.12 32.40
C ILE A 8 -3.82 -11.60 30.99
N GLU A 9 -5.10 -11.89 30.78
CA GLU A 9 -5.60 -12.38 29.49
C GLU A 9 -5.78 -11.28 28.43
N ILE A 10 -6.01 -10.00 28.83
CA ILE A 10 -6.24 -8.90 27.89
C ILE A 10 -5.21 -8.85 26.76
N PRO A 11 -3.88 -8.85 27.01
CA PRO A 11 -2.89 -8.74 25.94
C PRO A 11 -2.88 -9.93 24.96
N GLN A 12 -3.32 -11.11 25.42
CA GLN A 12 -3.21 -12.36 24.68
C GLN A 12 -4.49 -12.71 23.91
N THR A 13 -5.60 -12.06 24.21
CA THR A 13 -6.91 -12.37 23.64
C THR A 13 -7.36 -11.31 22.62
N LYS A 14 -8.59 -11.47 22.12
CA LYS A 14 -9.25 -10.46 21.28
C LYS A 14 -9.40 -9.09 21.97
N HIS A 15 -9.27 -9.02 23.28
CA HIS A 15 -9.36 -7.77 24.05
C HIS A 15 -8.06 -6.93 24.02
N SER A 16 -7.01 -7.40 23.35
CA SER A 16 -5.75 -6.65 23.18
C SER A 16 -5.96 -5.24 22.60
N HIS A 17 -7.01 -5.04 21.82
CA HIS A 17 -7.37 -3.75 21.28
C HIS A 17 -7.69 -2.69 22.35
N LEU A 18 -8.12 -3.07 23.54
CA LEU A 18 -8.35 -2.13 24.66
C LEU A 18 -7.06 -1.39 25.05
N ILE A 19 -5.91 -2.03 24.90
CA ILE A 19 -4.60 -1.44 25.15
C ILE A 19 -4.04 -0.84 23.87
N GLY A 20 -4.10 -1.58 22.76
CA GLY A 20 -3.49 -1.19 21.47
C GLY A 20 -4.15 0.01 20.80
N THR A 21 -5.45 0.24 20.99
CA THR A 21 -6.17 1.36 20.37
C THR A 21 -5.68 2.72 20.87
N ILE A 22 -5.37 2.84 22.16
CA ILE A 22 -4.97 4.13 22.74
C ILE A 22 -3.71 4.69 22.06
N PRO A 23 -2.55 3.99 22.05
CA PRO A 23 -1.38 4.47 21.36
C PRO A 23 -1.62 4.60 19.85
N ASN A 24 -2.42 3.71 19.25
CA ASN A 24 -2.71 3.76 17.82
C ASN A 24 -3.41 5.08 17.42
N VAL A 25 -4.40 5.51 18.19
CA VAL A 25 -5.10 6.78 17.95
C VAL A 25 -4.22 7.99 18.33
N MET A 26 -3.41 7.88 19.38
CA MET A 26 -2.52 8.99 19.81
C MET A 26 -1.43 9.30 18.78
N PHE A 27 -0.93 8.28 18.10
CA PHE A 27 0.15 8.37 17.12
C PHE A 27 -0.34 8.18 15.68
N GLN A 28 -1.63 8.43 15.43
CA GLN A 28 -2.16 8.38 14.07
C GLN A 28 -1.45 9.40 13.18
N ASP A 29 -1.31 9.06 11.91
CA ASP A 29 -0.83 10.01 10.93
C ASP A 29 -1.90 11.10 10.70
N HIS A 30 -1.47 12.35 10.73
CA HIS A 30 -2.32 13.52 10.48
C HIS A 30 -2.14 14.09 9.08
N GLU A 31 -1.33 13.43 8.25
CA GLU A 31 -1.19 13.78 6.85
C GLU A 31 -2.52 13.58 6.10
N LYS A 32 -2.64 14.23 4.97
CA LYS A 32 -3.85 14.09 4.16
C LYS A 32 -4.02 12.65 3.72
N MET A 33 -5.24 12.13 3.84
CA MET A 33 -5.59 10.82 3.33
C MET A 33 -5.14 10.66 1.87
N GLY A 34 -4.46 9.56 1.57
CA GLY A 34 -3.89 9.31 0.26
C GLY A 34 -2.44 9.77 0.08
N THR A 35 -1.83 10.38 1.11
CA THR A 35 -0.40 10.62 1.11
C THR A 35 0.33 9.28 1.21
N MET A 36 1.13 8.98 0.19
CA MET A 36 1.94 7.75 0.19
C MET A 36 3.20 8.00 1.00
N LEU A 37 3.51 7.08 1.90
CA LEU A 37 4.79 7.12 2.60
C LEU A 37 5.94 7.02 1.59
N PRO A 38 7.00 7.84 1.73
CA PRO A 38 8.20 7.70 0.92
C PRO A 38 8.80 6.29 1.11
N LEU A 39 9.61 5.85 0.15
CA LEU A 39 10.42 4.66 0.34
C LEU A 39 11.34 4.91 1.54
N GLN A 40 11.30 4.02 2.51
CA GLN A 40 12.25 4.06 3.62
C GLN A 40 13.55 3.45 3.13
N VAL A 41 14.52 4.29 2.92
CA VAL A 41 15.83 3.90 2.40
C VAL A 41 16.85 3.70 3.54
N ASP A 42 16.56 4.19 4.72
CA ASP A 42 17.28 3.97 5.97
C ASP A 42 16.52 4.64 7.14
N ASP A 43 16.73 4.16 8.37
CA ASP A 43 16.13 4.70 9.61
C ASP A 43 16.59 6.14 9.94
N SER A 44 17.55 6.66 9.23
CA SER A 44 18.12 7.99 9.42
C SER A 44 17.82 8.92 8.26
N ASP A 45 16.80 9.72 8.41
CA ASP A 45 16.53 10.94 7.64
C ASP A 45 16.23 10.88 6.12
N LEU A 46 15.07 11.35 5.82
CA LEU A 46 14.41 11.62 4.53
C LEU A 46 15.21 12.38 3.45
N ALA A 47 16.51 12.47 3.56
CA ALA A 47 17.39 13.22 2.65
C ALA A 47 18.63 12.45 2.24
N VAL A 48 18.50 11.14 1.95
CA VAL A 48 19.63 10.40 1.38
C VAL A 48 19.89 10.90 -0.02
N LYS A 49 21.07 11.49 -0.22
CA LYS A 49 21.55 11.78 -1.57
C LYS A 49 21.79 10.45 -2.27
N THR A 50 21.25 10.32 -3.48
CA THR A 50 21.33 9.10 -4.29
C THR A 50 22.74 8.55 -4.49
N ASP A 51 23.77 9.37 -4.28
CA ASP A 51 25.16 9.00 -4.44
C ASP A 51 25.74 8.17 -3.27
N ASP A 52 25.04 8.15 -2.11
CA ASP A 52 25.47 7.45 -0.89
C ASP A 52 24.63 6.19 -0.59
N LEU A 53 23.74 5.78 -1.49
CA LEU A 53 22.87 4.62 -1.31
C LEU A 53 23.60 3.32 -1.55
N ASP A 54 23.66 2.48 -0.53
CA ASP A 54 24.08 1.08 -0.66
C ASP A 54 22.91 0.24 -1.20
N PHE A 55 22.78 0.16 -2.51
CA PHE A 55 21.72 -0.58 -3.17
C PHE A 55 21.74 -2.09 -2.90
N GLU A 56 22.85 -2.66 -2.42
CA GLU A 56 22.96 -4.08 -2.11
C GLU A 56 22.27 -4.46 -0.79
N ASN A 57 22.17 -3.50 0.13
CA ASN A 57 21.56 -3.71 1.45
C ASN A 57 20.23 -2.96 1.64
N LEU A 58 19.70 -2.38 0.57
CA LEU A 58 18.49 -1.59 0.61
C LEU A 58 17.25 -2.47 0.62
N THR A 59 16.41 -2.36 1.65
CA THR A 59 15.10 -3.00 1.69
C THR A 59 14.03 -2.09 1.05
N LEU A 60 13.49 -2.52 -0.07
CA LEU A 60 12.51 -1.74 -0.84
C LEU A 60 11.09 -2.27 -0.60
N GLY A 61 10.50 -1.87 0.50
CA GLY A 61 9.15 -2.32 0.87
C GLY A 61 9.16 -3.33 2.01
N VAL A 62 8.14 -4.18 2.11
CA VAL A 62 7.94 -5.13 3.20
C VAL A 62 7.90 -6.55 2.67
N ASN A 63 8.81 -7.38 3.14
CA ASN A 63 8.83 -8.82 2.95
C ASN A 63 8.71 -9.56 4.30
N LYS A 64 9.46 -9.11 5.28
CA LYS A 64 9.49 -9.69 6.62
C LYS A 64 8.63 -8.89 7.58
N PHE A 65 8.28 -9.50 8.69
CA PHE A 65 7.49 -8.83 9.72
C PHE A 65 8.20 -7.59 10.31
N GLU A 66 9.52 -7.65 10.41
CA GLU A 66 10.37 -6.58 10.94
C GLU A 66 10.51 -5.39 9.98
N ASP A 67 10.21 -5.57 8.69
CA ASP A 67 10.24 -4.49 7.71
C ASP A 67 9.06 -3.52 7.88
N PHE A 68 8.01 -3.95 8.59
CA PHE A 68 6.93 -3.05 8.96
C PHE A 68 7.38 -2.02 10.00
N THR A 69 6.95 -0.79 9.84
CA THR A 69 7.11 0.21 10.89
C THR A 69 6.37 -0.21 12.16
N TRP A 70 6.85 0.27 13.33
CA TRP A 70 6.15 0.00 14.60
C TRP A 70 4.68 0.43 14.56
N ARG A 71 4.37 1.49 13.81
CA ARG A 71 3.01 1.99 13.61
C ARG A 71 2.16 0.99 12.83
N GLN A 72 2.67 0.48 11.72
CA GLN A 72 2.00 -0.56 10.93
C GLN A 72 1.77 -1.84 11.73
N LEU A 73 2.72 -2.23 12.57
CA LEU A 73 2.57 -3.37 13.48
C LEU A 73 1.50 -3.11 14.53
N SER A 74 1.50 -1.92 15.16
CA SER A 74 0.55 -1.57 16.23
C SER A 74 -0.91 -1.65 15.77
N ASP A 75 -1.19 -1.40 14.50
CA ASP A 75 -2.51 -1.53 13.88
C ASP A 75 -3.14 -2.92 14.09
N GLY A 76 -2.33 -3.99 14.04
CA GLY A 76 -2.80 -5.35 14.30
C GLY A 76 -3.38 -5.52 15.70
N TRP A 77 -2.76 -4.90 16.70
CA TRP A 77 -3.23 -4.97 18.09
C TRP A 77 -4.34 -3.98 18.41
N ALA A 78 -4.45 -2.89 17.65
CA ALA A 78 -5.55 -1.94 17.77
C ALA A 78 -6.84 -2.44 17.09
N CYS A 79 -6.75 -3.38 16.16
CA CYS A 79 -7.88 -3.89 15.39
C CYS A 79 -8.91 -4.58 16.30
N THR A 80 -10.16 -4.09 16.23
CA THR A 80 -11.32 -4.64 16.96
C THR A 80 -12.04 -5.74 16.20
N ALA A 81 -11.60 -6.06 14.97
CA ALA A 81 -12.23 -7.01 14.04
C ALA A 81 -13.73 -6.71 13.81
N CYS A 82 -14.09 -5.42 13.71
CA CYS A 82 -15.49 -4.99 13.56
C CYS A 82 -16.03 -5.08 12.12
N ALA A 83 -15.22 -5.47 11.15
CA ALA A 83 -15.53 -5.66 9.74
C ALA A 83 -15.93 -4.41 8.93
N ARG A 84 -15.98 -3.20 9.49
CA ARG A 84 -16.36 -1.98 8.77
C ARG A 84 -15.51 -1.73 7.53
N CYS A 85 -14.20 -1.97 7.61
CA CYS A 85 -13.28 -1.84 6.48
C CYS A 85 -13.59 -2.85 5.35
N GLN A 86 -14.07 -4.04 5.69
CA GLN A 86 -14.52 -5.05 4.76
C GLN A 86 -15.81 -4.60 4.04
N ASP A 87 -16.79 -4.10 4.80
CA ASP A 87 -18.11 -3.73 4.27
C ASP A 87 -18.06 -2.59 3.24
N VAL A 88 -17.08 -1.69 3.38
CA VAL A 88 -16.90 -0.55 2.45
C VAL A 88 -15.90 -0.84 1.32
N CYS A 89 -15.23 -1.98 1.34
CA CYS A 89 -14.20 -2.31 0.35
C CYS A 89 -14.82 -2.65 -1.01
N PRO A 90 -14.52 -1.88 -2.08
CA PRO A 90 -15.08 -2.17 -3.41
C PRO A 90 -14.56 -3.51 -3.98
N ALA A 91 -13.32 -3.89 -3.70
CA ALA A 91 -12.78 -5.16 -4.13
C ALA A 91 -13.50 -6.34 -3.45
N TYR A 92 -13.67 -6.28 -2.14
CA TYR A 92 -14.43 -7.30 -1.39
C TYR A 92 -15.87 -7.42 -1.89
N ASN A 93 -16.56 -6.29 -2.04
CA ASN A 93 -17.96 -6.24 -2.48
C ASN A 93 -18.16 -6.69 -3.94
N SER A 94 -17.10 -6.68 -4.75
CA SER A 94 -17.12 -7.24 -6.11
C SER A 94 -16.78 -8.73 -6.17
N GLY A 95 -16.61 -9.39 -5.03
CA GLY A 95 -16.31 -10.83 -4.94
C GLY A 95 -14.82 -11.18 -5.15
N LYS A 96 -13.91 -10.21 -5.06
CA LYS A 96 -12.46 -10.46 -5.07
C LYS A 96 -11.97 -10.93 -3.69
N GLU A 97 -10.82 -11.59 -3.66
CA GLU A 97 -10.28 -12.19 -2.43
C GLU A 97 -9.85 -11.18 -1.37
N LEU A 98 -9.65 -9.92 -1.73
CA LEU A 98 -9.19 -8.90 -0.77
C LEU A 98 -10.22 -8.66 0.33
N ASN A 99 -9.81 -8.98 1.56
CA ASN A 99 -10.49 -8.58 2.78
C ASN A 99 -9.56 -7.69 3.62
N PRO A 100 -9.79 -6.36 3.71
CA PRO A 100 -8.91 -5.46 4.44
C PRO A 100 -8.75 -5.82 5.92
N MET A 101 -9.81 -6.32 6.56
CA MET A 101 -9.74 -6.78 7.95
C MET A 101 -8.79 -7.97 8.09
N GLN A 102 -8.85 -8.93 7.15
CA GLN A 102 -8.03 -10.13 7.20
C GLN A 102 -6.54 -9.78 7.10
N ILE A 103 -6.15 -8.87 6.22
CA ILE A 103 -4.76 -8.39 6.11
C ILE A 103 -4.23 -7.92 7.47
N ILE A 104 -5.00 -7.12 8.21
CA ILE A 104 -4.61 -6.64 9.55
C ILE A 104 -4.55 -7.78 10.57
N MET A 105 -5.49 -8.73 10.48
CA MET A 105 -5.51 -9.89 11.37
C MET A 105 -4.34 -10.84 11.07
N ASP A 106 -3.92 -10.97 9.83
CA ASP A 106 -2.77 -11.78 9.44
C ASP A 106 -1.47 -11.22 9.99
N VAL A 107 -1.27 -9.90 9.95
CA VAL A 107 -0.14 -9.23 10.62
C VAL A 107 -0.12 -9.54 12.12
N LYS A 108 -1.27 -9.40 12.79
CA LYS A 108 -1.39 -9.72 14.22
C LYS A 108 -1.11 -11.18 14.53
N ASN A 109 -1.70 -12.09 13.76
CA ASN A 109 -1.58 -13.52 14.00
C ASN A 109 -0.15 -13.99 13.76
N TYR A 110 0.49 -13.52 12.69
CA TYR A 110 1.90 -13.78 12.41
C TYR A 110 2.80 -13.36 13.57
N GLY A 111 2.64 -12.13 14.07
CA GLY A 111 3.39 -11.64 15.23
C GLY A 111 3.15 -12.45 16.52
N LYS A 112 1.94 -13.02 16.70
CA LYS A 112 1.65 -13.92 17.83
C LYS A 112 2.28 -15.29 17.69
N GLU A 113 2.26 -15.85 16.48
CA GLU A 113 2.77 -17.19 16.17
C GLU A 113 4.30 -17.21 16.20
N HIS A 114 4.92 -16.21 15.62
CA HIS A 114 6.38 -16.16 15.41
C HIS A 114 7.13 -15.22 16.35
N GLY A 115 6.43 -14.45 17.19
CA GLY A 115 7.04 -13.41 18.02
C GLY A 115 8.19 -13.91 18.91
N ASN A 116 8.12 -15.13 19.44
CA ASN A 116 9.21 -15.70 20.25
C ASN A 116 10.46 -15.98 19.41
N LEU A 117 10.31 -16.45 18.15
CA LEU A 117 11.41 -16.69 17.22
C LEU A 117 12.06 -15.36 16.82
N LEU A 118 11.23 -14.38 16.45
CA LEU A 118 11.69 -13.04 16.07
C LEU A 118 12.47 -12.36 17.20
N LEU A 119 12.00 -12.46 18.45
CA LEU A 119 12.70 -11.94 19.62
C LEU A 119 14.01 -12.67 19.91
N ALA A 120 14.15 -13.93 19.52
CA ALA A 120 15.38 -14.69 19.60
C ALA A 120 16.36 -14.37 18.46
N GLY A 121 15.95 -13.55 17.47
CA GLY A 121 16.74 -13.25 16.27
C GLY A 121 16.73 -14.38 15.23
N GLU A 122 15.75 -15.27 15.31
CA GLU A 122 15.57 -16.39 14.38
C GLU A 122 14.51 -16.04 13.33
N ALA A 123 14.79 -16.32 12.06
CA ALA A 123 13.83 -16.08 10.98
C ALA A 123 12.82 -17.24 10.91
N PRO A 124 11.50 -16.97 10.86
CA PRO A 124 10.49 -17.96 10.53
C PRO A 124 10.70 -18.54 9.13
N GLU A 125 10.15 -19.74 8.87
CA GLU A 125 10.24 -20.38 7.55
C GLU A 125 9.43 -19.64 6.48
N GLU A 126 8.29 -19.05 6.85
CA GLU A 126 7.46 -18.23 5.98
C GLU A 126 7.63 -16.74 6.28
N THR A 127 7.50 -15.89 5.28
CA THR A 127 7.47 -14.44 5.45
C THR A 127 6.04 -13.95 5.72
N ILE A 128 5.89 -12.68 6.14
CA ILE A 128 4.55 -12.11 6.30
C ILE A 128 3.83 -11.96 4.95
N VAL A 129 4.58 -11.78 3.86
CA VAL A 129 4.03 -11.67 2.51
C VAL A 129 3.44 -13.00 2.04
N ASP A 130 4.03 -14.14 2.42
CA ASP A 130 3.50 -15.47 2.12
C ASP A 130 2.10 -15.72 2.73
N ARG A 131 1.76 -14.97 3.80
CA ARG A 131 0.42 -15.00 4.42
C ARG A 131 -0.64 -14.27 3.59
N PHE A 132 -0.23 -13.34 2.76
CA PHE A 132 -1.15 -12.58 1.94
C PHE A 132 -1.36 -13.30 0.61
N SER A 133 -2.62 -13.52 0.21
CA SER A 133 -2.91 -14.01 -1.13
C SER A 133 -2.40 -12.99 -2.18
N PRO A 134 -1.66 -13.43 -3.22
CA PRO A 134 -1.25 -12.55 -4.31
C PRO A 134 -2.45 -11.82 -4.93
N GLU A 135 -3.57 -12.52 -5.11
CA GLU A 135 -4.81 -11.93 -5.63
C GLU A 135 -5.34 -10.83 -4.71
N ALA A 136 -5.27 -11.02 -3.39
CA ALA A 136 -5.69 -9.99 -2.44
C ALA A 136 -4.80 -8.75 -2.50
N ILE A 137 -3.48 -8.92 -2.60
CA ILE A 137 -2.52 -7.82 -2.71
C ILE A 137 -2.84 -6.97 -3.95
N TRP A 138 -3.03 -7.60 -5.11
CA TRP A 138 -3.26 -6.89 -6.38
C TRP A 138 -4.70 -6.42 -6.56
N ALA A 139 -5.68 -6.96 -5.83
CA ALA A 139 -7.07 -6.50 -5.89
C ALA A 139 -7.31 -5.12 -5.26
N CYS A 140 -6.39 -4.62 -4.43
CA CYS A 140 -6.55 -3.31 -3.79
C CYS A 140 -6.45 -2.16 -4.80
N THR A 141 -7.51 -1.35 -4.88
CA THR A 141 -7.58 -0.15 -5.74
C THR A 141 -7.03 1.11 -5.08
N THR A 142 -6.45 1.01 -3.90
CA THR A 142 -5.89 2.15 -3.13
C THR A 142 -6.89 3.30 -2.90
N CYS A 143 -8.18 2.98 -2.76
CA CYS A 143 -9.25 3.99 -2.62
C CYS A 143 -9.39 4.58 -1.21
N TYR A 144 -8.68 4.06 -0.20
CA TYR A 144 -8.70 4.48 1.20
C TYR A 144 -10.05 4.36 1.94
N ALA A 145 -11.10 3.83 1.33
CA ALA A 145 -12.39 3.66 2.00
C ALA A 145 -12.31 2.85 3.31
N CYS A 146 -11.43 1.83 3.36
CA CYS A 146 -11.19 1.03 4.56
C CYS A 146 -10.51 1.83 5.69
N VAL A 147 -9.64 2.78 5.35
CA VAL A 147 -8.97 3.67 6.31
C VAL A 147 -9.98 4.66 6.88
N ASP A 148 -10.77 5.31 6.02
CA ASP A 148 -11.81 6.26 6.41
C ASP A 148 -12.87 5.64 7.33
N ALA A 149 -13.31 4.42 7.03
CA ALA A 149 -14.31 3.71 7.84
C ALA A 149 -13.79 3.16 9.17
N CYS A 150 -12.46 3.19 9.41
CA CYS A 150 -11.86 2.57 10.59
C CYS A 150 -12.00 3.45 11.84
N PRO A 151 -12.74 3.03 12.90
CA PRO A 151 -12.93 3.84 14.09
C PRO A 151 -11.68 3.98 14.97
N VAL A 152 -10.63 3.22 14.67
CA VAL A 152 -9.37 3.22 15.42
C VAL A 152 -8.18 3.61 14.53
N HIS A 153 -8.48 4.23 13.39
CA HIS A 153 -7.50 4.82 12.46
C HIS A 153 -6.39 3.85 11.98
N ILE A 154 -6.79 2.64 11.60
CA ILE A 154 -5.88 1.65 11.01
C ILE A 154 -5.59 2.01 9.56
N GLU A 155 -4.32 1.99 9.21
CA GLU A 155 -3.84 2.30 7.86
C GLU A 155 -3.61 1.01 7.06
N HIS A 156 -4.64 0.57 6.33
CA HIS A 156 -4.59 -0.67 5.52
C HIS A 156 -3.77 -0.49 4.25
N VAL A 157 -3.96 0.63 3.56
CA VAL A 157 -3.38 0.87 2.22
C VAL A 157 -1.86 0.96 2.22
N PRO A 158 -1.19 1.65 3.17
CA PRO A 158 0.27 1.68 3.23
C PRO A 158 0.89 0.28 3.32
N LYS A 159 0.32 -0.65 4.12
CA LYS A 159 0.82 -2.02 4.24
C LYS A 159 0.82 -2.76 2.90
N LEU A 160 -0.30 -2.69 2.17
CA LEU A 160 -0.42 -3.31 0.85
C LEU A 160 0.51 -2.66 -0.17
N THR A 161 0.73 -1.35 -0.06
CA THR A 161 1.65 -0.63 -0.94
C THR A 161 3.09 -1.03 -0.68
N ASP A 162 3.50 -1.13 0.58
CA ASP A 162 4.86 -1.53 0.94
C ASP A 162 5.14 -2.99 0.55
N THR A 163 4.13 -3.87 0.70
CA THR A 163 4.21 -5.24 0.16
C THR A 163 4.39 -5.26 -1.37
N ARG A 164 3.63 -4.43 -2.10
CA ARG A 164 3.78 -4.31 -3.56
C ARG A 164 5.15 -3.76 -3.96
N ARG A 165 5.70 -2.82 -3.19
CA ARG A 165 7.04 -2.28 -3.43
C ARG A 165 8.07 -3.39 -3.39
N HIS A 166 8.05 -4.25 -2.37
CA HIS A 166 8.92 -5.41 -2.29
C HIS A 166 8.73 -6.35 -3.50
N LEU A 167 7.49 -6.74 -3.79
CA LEU A 167 7.18 -7.66 -4.89
C LEU A 167 7.66 -7.14 -6.25
N VAL A 168 7.49 -5.84 -6.52
CA VAL A 168 7.89 -5.24 -7.81
C VAL A 168 9.38 -4.95 -7.87
N MET A 169 9.96 -4.37 -6.82
CA MET A 169 11.29 -3.76 -6.87
C MET A 169 12.39 -4.74 -6.46
N GLU A 170 12.10 -5.72 -5.61
CA GLU A 170 13.08 -6.72 -5.16
C GLU A 170 12.79 -8.11 -5.75
N ALA A 171 11.59 -8.63 -5.55
CA ALA A 171 11.24 -9.99 -5.96
C ALA A 171 10.95 -10.12 -7.46
N SER A 172 10.64 -9.02 -8.15
CA SER A 172 10.16 -9.03 -9.55
C SER A 172 8.95 -9.97 -9.75
N ASP A 173 8.13 -10.13 -8.71
CA ASP A 173 6.93 -10.96 -8.69
C ASP A 173 5.67 -10.09 -8.79
N PHE A 174 5.18 -9.93 -10.00
CA PHE A 174 3.98 -9.16 -10.31
C PHE A 174 3.25 -9.73 -11.53
N PRO A 175 1.95 -9.42 -11.71
CA PRO A 175 1.18 -9.89 -12.86
C PRO A 175 1.86 -9.58 -14.19
N GLU A 176 1.91 -10.56 -15.09
CA GLU A 176 2.60 -10.47 -16.38
C GLU A 176 2.14 -9.27 -17.22
N GLU A 177 0.86 -8.91 -17.10
CA GLU A 177 0.27 -7.76 -17.81
C GLU A 177 0.93 -6.43 -17.45
N LEU A 178 1.48 -6.32 -16.23
CA LEU A 178 2.17 -5.11 -15.77
C LEU A 178 3.56 -4.95 -16.40
N GLN A 179 4.19 -6.01 -16.87
CA GLN A 179 5.52 -5.93 -17.47
C GLN A 179 5.54 -5.01 -18.69
N ASN A 180 4.57 -5.16 -19.58
CA ASN A 180 4.44 -4.28 -20.75
C ASN A 180 4.12 -2.84 -20.33
N LEU A 181 3.26 -2.66 -19.32
CA LEU A 181 2.94 -1.35 -18.78
C LEU A 181 4.19 -0.64 -18.26
N PHE A 182 5.00 -1.31 -17.43
CA PHE A 182 6.22 -0.74 -16.87
C PHE A 182 7.23 -0.39 -17.96
N ASN A 183 7.50 -1.29 -18.91
CA ASN A 183 8.37 -1.04 -20.03
C ASN A 183 7.91 0.16 -20.89
N ASN A 184 6.60 0.27 -21.13
CA ASN A 184 6.03 1.37 -21.90
C ASN A 184 6.12 2.71 -21.15
N LEU A 185 5.88 2.71 -19.85
CA LEU A 185 6.02 3.91 -19.01
C LEU A 185 7.47 4.38 -18.96
N GLU A 186 8.42 3.46 -18.79
CA GLU A 186 9.85 3.78 -18.72
C GLU A 186 10.37 4.35 -20.05
N ARG A 187 10.04 3.72 -21.18
CA ARG A 187 10.58 4.08 -22.50
C ARG A 187 9.83 5.22 -23.18
N ASN A 188 8.52 5.28 -23.01
CA ASN A 188 7.64 6.18 -23.77
C ASN A 188 6.82 7.13 -22.90
N SER A 189 6.93 7.05 -21.56
CA SER A 189 6.17 7.85 -20.60
C SER A 189 4.64 7.73 -20.76
N ASN A 190 4.16 6.62 -21.32
CA ASN A 190 2.74 6.31 -21.42
C ASN A 190 2.50 4.79 -21.51
N PRO A 191 1.36 4.29 -21.03
CA PRO A 191 1.07 2.85 -20.99
C PRO A 191 0.84 2.21 -22.36
N TRP A 192 0.54 2.98 -23.42
CA TRP A 192 0.33 2.47 -24.78
C TRP A 192 1.64 2.19 -25.53
N GLY A 193 2.78 2.69 -25.04
CA GLY A 193 4.08 2.55 -25.70
C GLY A 193 4.22 3.39 -26.98
N LEU A 194 3.34 4.38 -27.15
CA LEU A 194 3.38 5.29 -28.30
C LEU A 194 4.38 6.42 -28.09
N GLY A 195 4.95 6.95 -29.16
CA GLY A 195 5.94 8.02 -29.08
C GLY A 195 5.38 9.29 -28.44
N ALA A 196 6.17 9.96 -27.59
CA ALA A 196 5.74 11.17 -26.89
C ALA A 196 5.31 12.30 -27.86
N HIS A 197 5.84 12.31 -29.09
CA HIS A 197 5.49 13.28 -30.12
C HIS A 197 4.04 13.19 -30.60
N THR A 198 3.40 12.00 -30.49
CA THR A 198 2.00 11.79 -30.89
C THR A 198 1.01 12.18 -29.79
N ARG A 199 1.48 12.71 -28.67
CA ARG A 199 0.61 13.06 -27.54
C ARG A 199 -0.44 14.12 -27.86
N ALA A 200 -0.16 14.99 -28.85
CA ALA A 200 -1.03 16.08 -29.25
C ALA A 200 -1.86 15.78 -30.51
N ASP A 201 -1.73 14.59 -31.12
CA ASP A 201 -2.41 14.24 -32.38
C ASP A 201 -3.95 14.30 -32.28
N TRP A 202 -4.49 14.10 -31.08
CA TRP A 202 -5.92 14.25 -30.80
C TRP A 202 -6.45 15.67 -31.11
N ALA A 203 -5.57 16.68 -31.05
CA ALA A 203 -5.91 18.10 -31.26
C ALA A 203 -5.75 18.52 -32.74
N GLU A 204 -5.39 17.62 -33.63
CA GLU A 204 -5.20 17.92 -35.04
C GLU A 204 -6.52 18.47 -35.67
N GLY A 205 -6.44 19.61 -36.30
CA GLY A 205 -7.61 20.30 -36.86
C GLY A 205 -8.40 21.18 -35.89
N LEU A 206 -8.02 21.22 -34.60
CA LEU A 206 -8.58 22.11 -33.61
C LEU A 206 -7.68 23.36 -33.48
N ASP A 207 -8.29 24.55 -33.38
CA ASP A 207 -7.55 25.80 -33.13
C ASP A 207 -7.24 25.94 -31.64
N LEU A 208 -6.28 25.14 -31.17
CA LEU A 208 -5.88 25.08 -29.75
C LEU A 208 -4.43 25.52 -29.59
N LYS A 209 -4.17 26.29 -28.54
CA LYS A 209 -2.81 26.63 -28.11
C LYS A 209 -2.21 25.49 -27.31
N ILE A 210 -1.19 24.83 -27.88
CA ILE A 210 -0.50 23.72 -27.21
C ILE A 210 0.83 24.21 -26.66
N GLY A 211 0.98 24.12 -25.33
CA GLY A 211 2.20 24.57 -24.65
C GLY A 211 2.40 26.07 -24.55
N GLU A 212 1.39 26.86 -24.87
CA GLU A 212 1.39 28.32 -24.80
C GLU A 212 0.54 28.83 -23.64
N PRO A 213 0.81 30.05 -23.12
CA PRO A 213 -0.04 30.64 -22.12
C PRO A 213 -1.48 30.84 -22.59
N ALA A 214 -2.46 30.39 -21.80
CA ALA A 214 -3.88 30.50 -22.08
C ALA A 214 -4.64 30.83 -20.79
N GLU A 215 -5.88 31.33 -20.92
CA GLU A 215 -6.76 31.62 -19.79
C GLU A 215 -7.15 30.33 -19.05
N TYR A 216 -7.38 29.24 -19.79
CA TYR A 216 -7.73 27.93 -19.26
C TYR A 216 -6.68 26.91 -19.65
N LEU A 217 -6.24 26.10 -18.67
CA LEU A 217 -5.36 24.96 -18.90
C LEU A 217 -6.19 23.67 -18.96
N PHE A 218 -6.16 23.00 -20.10
CA PHE A 218 -6.72 21.67 -20.27
C PHE A 218 -5.59 20.64 -20.27
N TYR A 219 -5.52 19.82 -19.20
CA TYR A 219 -4.54 18.75 -19.09
C TYR A 219 -5.12 17.44 -19.62
N VAL A 220 -4.62 16.97 -20.76
CA VAL A 220 -5.06 15.72 -21.37
C VAL A 220 -4.19 14.57 -20.86
N GLY A 221 -4.80 13.61 -20.16
CA GLY A 221 -4.15 12.41 -19.70
C GLY A 221 -3.82 11.43 -20.84
N CYS A 222 -3.05 10.37 -20.52
CA CYS A 222 -2.65 9.39 -21.53
C CYS A 222 -3.84 8.75 -22.25
N ALA A 223 -4.95 8.47 -21.57
CA ALA A 223 -6.14 7.90 -22.20
C ALA A 223 -6.72 8.83 -23.27
N GLY A 224 -6.89 10.13 -22.99
CA GLY A 224 -7.36 11.10 -23.97
C GLY A 224 -6.40 11.31 -25.14
N SER A 225 -5.10 11.11 -24.92
CA SER A 225 -4.08 11.28 -25.98
C SER A 225 -3.91 10.06 -26.86
N PHE A 226 -4.02 8.84 -26.33
CA PHE A 226 -3.56 7.62 -27.01
C PHE A 226 -4.63 6.55 -27.21
N ASP A 227 -5.74 6.58 -26.44
CA ASP A 227 -6.82 5.62 -26.65
C ASP A 227 -7.75 6.05 -27.78
N GLU A 228 -7.95 5.13 -28.73
CA GLU A 228 -8.70 5.42 -29.97
C GLU A 228 -10.16 5.88 -29.71
N ARG A 229 -10.79 5.36 -28.66
CA ARG A 229 -12.15 5.76 -28.30
C ARG A 229 -12.16 7.12 -27.61
N ASN A 230 -11.23 7.32 -26.67
CA ASN A 230 -11.20 8.54 -25.85
C ASN A 230 -10.72 9.77 -26.61
N LYS A 231 -9.93 9.61 -27.67
CA LYS A 231 -9.55 10.71 -28.57
C LYS A 231 -10.75 11.43 -29.20
N ASN A 232 -11.85 10.71 -29.39
CA ASN A 232 -13.04 11.21 -30.10
C ASN A 232 -14.11 11.80 -29.13
N VAL A 233 -13.83 11.84 -27.83
CA VAL A 233 -14.71 12.39 -26.80
C VAL A 233 -14.28 13.80 -26.42
#